data_5aef29fd6261a9227a13f198c04df5f9
#
_entry.id   5aef29fd6261a9227a13f198c04df5f9
#
_cell.length_a   1.000
_cell.length_b   1.000
_cell.length_c   1.000
_cell.angle_alpha   90.00
_cell.angle_beta   90.00
_cell.angle_gamma   90.00
#
_symmetry.space_group_name_H-M   'P 1'
#
loop_
_entity.id
_entity.type
_entity.pdbx_description
1 polymer ?
#
loop_
_entity_poly.entity_id
_entity_poly.type
_entity_poly.pdbx_seq_one_letter_code
_entity_poly.pdbx_strand_id
1 'polypeptide(L)'
;MSTDVPRHIREAAVPLPMAPRRAVLQSLSTQETVPVQRHQTDAPLYKLNENGLHTEAQKVVQDRIREQQPRVQRDHLAPLEGIRNVPPSGAQPPIAKETTSKKPQLPTPPRVIVDPEGQQYERHAMLGQGGFARVYHVTNSRGEDKAFKVIAKSAIMQSKKNRQKILAEIMIHKSLKHVHIVAFEDVFEDAENVYFVLELCHNGNMNDIVKRRGPYLESEARYFMVQILAGIQNMHNNSVIHRDLKLGNVFLDKDMQVKIGDFGLAALLKYPEERKKTVCGTPNYIAPEILYDQGEGHSFEVDIWSVGVILYTLLVGRPPFQTSNVQKIYDRIRRNEYEIPPEANLSPESKELIRQILSQRPSERASLHVIMLHPW
;
A
#
# COMPACT_ATOMS: atom_id res chain seq x y z
N MET A 1 -10.93 62.29 -28.16
CA MET A 1 -11.95 61.20 -28.16
C MET A 1 -11.34 60.00 -27.63
N SER A 2 -11.74 59.68 -26.41
CA SER A 2 -11.24 58.57 -25.57
C SER A 2 -11.98 57.29 -25.95
N THR A 3 -11.27 56.16 -26.06
CA THR A 3 -11.89 54.84 -26.10
C THR A 3 -11.22 53.94 -25.10
N ASP A 4 -11.95 53.70 -24.02
CA ASP A 4 -11.64 52.72 -22.96
C ASP A 4 -11.60 51.28 -23.50
N VAL A 5 -10.60 50.52 -23.02
CA VAL A 5 -10.53 49.05 -23.17
C VAL A 5 -10.68 48.44 -21.76
N PRO A 6 -11.61 47.52 -21.54
CA PRO A 6 -11.83 46.92 -20.21
C PRO A 6 -10.72 45.93 -19.81
N ARG A 7 -10.23 46.06 -18.59
CA ARG A 7 -9.29 45.15 -17.94
C ARG A 7 -10.01 43.83 -17.58
N HIS A 8 -9.54 42.72 -18.15
CA HIS A 8 -9.89 41.41 -17.67
C HIS A 8 -9.30 41.17 -16.27
N ILE A 9 -10.18 40.90 -15.33
CA ILE A 9 -9.86 40.46 -13.96
C ILE A 9 -9.23 39.05 -14.06
N ARG A 10 -7.94 38.95 -13.70
CA ARG A 10 -7.31 37.65 -13.42
C ARG A 10 -7.78 37.24 -12.03
N GLU A 11 -8.58 36.19 -11.95
CA GLU A 11 -8.84 35.50 -10.68
C GLU A 11 -7.54 34.97 -10.13
N ALA A 12 -7.14 35.49 -8.99
CA ALA A 12 -5.99 34.99 -8.23
C ALA A 12 -6.38 33.67 -7.60
N ALA A 13 -5.60 32.62 -7.89
CA ALA A 13 -5.68 31.35 -7.18
C ALA A 13 -5.46 31.60 -5.68
N VAL A 14 -6.43 31.21 -4.87
CA VAL A 14 -6.37 31.29 -3.41
C VAL A 14 -5.29 30.30 -2.95
N PRO A 15 -4.23 30.72 -2.24
CA PRO A 15 -3.25 29.82 -1.68
C PRO A 15 -3.88 29.03 -0.52
N LEU A 16 -3.63 27.73 -0.49
CA LEU A 16 -3.99 26.87 0.64
C LEU A 16 -3.35 27.39 1.93
N PRO A 17 -4.03 27.34 3.08
CA PRO A 17 -3.50 27.83 4.33
C PRO A 17 -2.28 26.99 4.76
N MET A 18 -1.13 27.64 4.85
CA MET A 18 0.11 27.06 5.37
C MET A 18 0.01 26.95 6.89
N ALA A 19 -0.03 25.75 7.42
CA ALA A 19 0.17 25.53 8.84
C ALA A 19 1.62 25.87 9.26
N PRO A 20 1.86 26.63 10.33
CA PRO A 20 3.20 26.99 10.74
C PRO A 20 4.01 25.74 11.15
N ARG A 21 5.28 25.67 10.74
CA ARG A 21 6.23 24.57 11.00
C ARG A 21 6.24 24.03 12.43
N ARG A 22 5.96 24.89 13.42
CA ARG A 22 5.88 24.50 14.85
C ARG A 22 4.67 23.63 15.18
N ALA A 23 3.53 23.84 14.56
CA ALA A 23 2.32 23.07 14.86
C ALA A 23 2.41 21.62 14.33
N VAL A 24 3.04 21.40 13.17
CA VAL A 24 3.22 20.06 12.61
C VAL A 24 4.21 19.23 13.43
N LEU A 25 5.30 19.84 13.91
CA LEU A 25 6.26 19.18 14.82
C LEU A 25 5.65 18.93 16.21
N GLN A 26 4.81 19.83 16.72
CA GLN A 26 4.09 19.63 17.97
C GLN A 26 3.02 18.53 17.90
N SER A 27 2.32 18.39 16.77
CA SER A 27 1.37 17.27 16.59
C SER A 27 2.05 15.90 16.53
N LEU A 28 3.32 15.85 16.14
CA LEU A 28 4.14 14.63 16.18
C LEU A 28 4.80 14.38 17.56
N SER A 29 4.93 15.41 18.40
CA SER A 29 5.59 15.33 19.71
C SER A 29 4.62 15.32 20.90
N THR A 30 3.36 15.68 20.74
CA THR A 30 2.35 15.70 21.81
C THR A 30 1.46 14.46 21.85
N GLN A 31 2.01 13.28 21.57
CA GLN A 31 1.50 12.11 22.26
C GLN A 31 2.15 12.11 23.64
N GLU A 32 1.42 12.67 24.59
CA GLU A 32 1.77 12.63 25.99
C GLU A 32 2.14 11.21 26.39
N THR A 33 3.32 11.09 26.95
CA THR A 33 3.77 9.91 27.67
C THR A 33 2.87 9.72 28.88
N VAL A 34 1.82 8.92 28.73
CA VAL A 34 1.17 8.28 29.87
C VAL A 34 2.24 7.39 30.51
N PRO A 35 2.53 7.51 31.80
CA PRO A 35 3.55 6.69 32.46
C PRO A 35 3.09 5.23 32.40
N VAL A 36 3.71 4.44 31.54
CA VAL A 36 3.55 3.00 31.53
C VAL A 36 4.24 2.47 32.79
N GLN A 37 3.45 2.08 33.79
CA GLN A 37 3.92 1.21 34.85
C GLN A 37 4.47 -0.05 34.21
N ARG A 38 5.80 -0.24 34.38
CA ARG A 38 6.48 -1.48 34.00
C ARG A 38 5.97 -2.62 34.89
N HIS A 39 4.98 -3.35 34.41
CA HIS A 39 4.80 -4.74 34.83
C HIS A 39 5.59 -5.62 33.85
N GLN A 40 6.67 -6.18 34.34
CA GLN A 40 7.36 -7.30 33.71
C GLN A 40 6.37 -8.46 33.55
N THR A 41 5.98 -8.75 32.30
CA THR A 41 5.54 -10.07 31.89
C THR A 41 6.00 -10.27 30.47
N ASP A 42 7.03 -11.11 30.31
CA ASP A 42 7.44 -11.68 29.04
C ASP A 42 6.30 -12.51 28.46
N ALA A 43 5.52 -11.89 27.54
CA ALA A 43 4.60 -12.60 26.68
C ALA A 43 4.69 -11.96 25.27
N PRO A 44 4.84 -12.77 24.21
CA PRO A 44 4.96 -12.25 22.85
C PRO A 44 3.70 -11.50 22.45
N LEU A 45 3.86 -10.30 21.89
CA LEU A 45 2.85 -9.29 21.52
C LEU A 45 1.82 -9.74 20.46
N TYR A 46 1.73 -11.02 20.11
CA TYR A 46 0.82 -11.54 19.08
C TYR A 46 -0.11 -12.65 19.57
N LYS A 47 -0.41 -12.71 20.84
CA LYS A 47 -1.70 -13.27 21.25
C LYS A 47 -2.78 -12.24 20.92
N LEU A 48 -3.09 -12.10 19.62
CA LEU A 48 -4.40 -11.61 19.22
C LEU A 48 -5.41 -12.54 19.88
N ASN A 49 -6.09 -12.01 20.88
CA ASN A 49 -7.17 -12.73 21.54
C ASN A 49 -8.13 -13.27 20.47
N GLU A 50 -8.32 -14.57 20.45
CA GLU A 50 -9.32 -15.22 19.60
C GLU A 50 -10.73 -14.63 19.80
N ASN A 51 -10.94 -13.84 20.84
CA ASN A 51 -12.19 -13.16 21.18
C ASN A 51 -12.46 -11.85 20.39
N GLY A 52 -11.53 -11.35 19.56
CA GLY A 52 -11.71 -10.14 18.75
C GLY A 52 -12.33 -10.38 17.36
N LEU A 53 -12.62 -11.63 17.00
CA LEU A 53 -13.03 -12.04 15.65
C LEU A 53 -14.49 -12.53 15.57
N HIS A 54 -15.33 -12.17 16.50
CA HIS A 54 -16.67 -12.74 16.57
C HIS A 54 -17.78 -11.77 16.13
N THR A 55 -17.83 -11.51 14.82
CA THR A 55 -19.14 -11.39 14.17
C THR A 55 -19.45 -12.72 13.48
N GLU A 56 -20.72 -13.07 13.36
CA GLU A 56 -21.19 -14.33 12.76
C GLU A 56 -20.63 -14.54 11.34
N ALA A 57 -20.49 -13.48 10.56
CA ALA A 57 -19.88 -13.51 9.22
C ALA A 57 -18.41 -13.94 9.24
N GLN A 58 -17.63 -13.49 10.22
CA GLN A 58 -16.22 -13.89 10.38
C GLN A 58 -16.12 -15.36 10.80
N LYS A 59 -17.05 -15.84 11.62
CA LYS A 59 -17.16 -17.22 12.04
C LYS A 59 -17.56 -18.13 10.87
N VAL A 60 -18.53 -17.72 10.05
CA VAL A 60 -18.99 -18.44 8.86
C VAL A 60 -17.86 -18.56 7.82
N VAL A 61 -17.05 -17.53 7.60
CA VAL A 61 -15.88 -17.60 6.72
C VAL A 61 -14.83 -18.59 7.26
N GLN A 62 -14.58 -18.59 8.57
CA GLN A 62 -13.64 -19.52 9.19
C GLN A 62 -14.15 -20.97 9.27
N ASP A 63 -15.41 -21.17 9.61
CA ASP A 63 -16.01 -22.49 9.77
C ASP A 63 -16.14 -23.22 8.42
N ARG A 64 -16.56 -22.52 7.35
CA ARG A 64 -16.56 -23.08 5.98
C ARG A 64 -15.17 -23.38 5.44
N ILE A 65 -14.16 -22.63 5.90
CA ILE A 65 -12.76 -22.92 5.60
C ILE A 65 -12.29 -24.21 6.32
N ARG A 66 -12.78 -24.48 7.53
CA ARG A 66 -12.49 -25.69 8.32
C ARG A 66 -13.17 -26.94 7.77
N GLU A 67 -14.45 -26.85 7.37
CA GLU A 67 -15.23 -27.99 6.87
C GLU A 67 -14.74 -28.56 5.54
N GLN A 68 -13.98 -27.79 4.77
CA GLN A 68 -13.44 -28.22 3.46
C GLN A 68 -11.99 -28.75 3.52
N GLN A 69 -11.44 -29.04 4.69
CA GLN A 69 -10.14 -29.71 4.78
C GLN A 69 -10.33 -31.24 4.67
N PRO A 70 -9.76 -31.91 3.63
CA PRO A 70 -9.71 -33.37 3.60
C PRO A 70 -8.83 -33.86 4.76
N ARG A 71 -9.34 -34.82 5.54
CA ARG A 71 -8.57 -35.57 6.53
C ARG A 71 -7.46 -36.34 5.79
N VAL A 72 -6.22 -35.89 5.91
CA VAL A 72 -5.08 -36.62 5.42
C VAL A 72 -4.72 -37.65 6.49
N GLN A 73 -4.97 -38.93 6.17
CA GLN A 73 -4.38 -40.07 6.89
C GLN A 73 -2.86 -40.01 6.77
N ARG A 74 -2.20 -40.17 7.91
CA ARG A 74 -0.74 -40.35 7.96
C ARG A 74 -0.43 -41.79 7.54
N ASP A 75 0.16 -41.96 6.39
CA ASP A 75 0.88 -43.20 6.04
C ASP A 75 2.37 -42.89 5.91
N HIS A 76 3.14 -43.83 6.47
CA HIS A 76 4.59 -43.83 6.58
C HIS A 76 5.26 -43.85 5.21
N LEU A 77 6.28 -43.04 5.01
CA LEU A 77 7.25 -43.25 3.93
C LEU A 77 8.68 -43.09 4.46
N ALA A 78 9.47 -44.10 4.14
CA ALA A 78 10.88 -44.27 4.43
C ALA A 78 11.78 -43.35 3.59
N PRO A 79 13.07 -43.17 3.99
CA PRO A 79 13.98 -42.23 3.34
C PRO A 79 14.59 -42.84 2.05
N LEU A 80 14.72 -42.03 1.01
CA LEU A 80 15.54 -42.30 -0.17
C LEU A 80 16.78 -41.41 -0.18
N GLU A 81 17.95 -42.08 -0.08
CA GLU A 81 19.26 -41.48 -0.29
C GLU A 81 19.56 -41.26 -1.77
N GLY A 82 20.34 -40.20 -2.02
CA GLY A 82 21.30 -40.12 -3.12
C GLY A 82 20.79 -39.56 -4.44
N ILE A 83 21.28 -38.36 -4.80
CA ILE A 83 21.87 -38.07 -6.14
C ILE A 83 22.71 -36.80 -6.06
N ARG A 84 23.89 -36.88 -6.68
CA ARG A 84 25.00 -35.91 -6.69
C ARG A 84 24.80 -34.77 -7.70
N ASN A 85 25.37 -33.62 -7.35
CA ASN A 85 26.00 -32.56 -8.17
C ASN A 85 25.55 -32.32 -9.61
N VAL A 86 25.00 -31.07 -9.82
CA VAL A 86 25.07 -30.38 -11.10
C VAL A 86 25.48 -28.91 -10.83
N PRO A 87 26.40 -28.32 -11.64
CA PRO A 87 26.92 -26.97 -11.41
C PRO A 87 25.94 -25.85 -11.79
N PRO A 88 26.15 -24.60 -11.32
CA PRO A 88 25.20 -23.51 -11.50
C PRO A 88 25.24 -22.95 -12.92
N SER A 89 24.20 -23.16 -13.69
CA SER A 89 23.90 -22.45 -14.91
C SER A 89 22.96 -21.29 -14.58
N GLY A 90 23.28 -20.09 -15.05
CA GLY A 90 22.54 -18.85 -14.79
C GLY A 90 21.06 -18.95 -15.13
N ALA A 91 20.24 -18.91 -14.12
CA ALA A 91 18.80 -18.83 -14.27
C ALA A 91 18.40 -17.41 -14.59
N GLN A 92 17.96 -17.17 -15.83
CA GLN A 92 17.22 -15.97 -16.21
C GLN A 92 15.85 -16.00 -15.51
N PRO A 93 15.34 -14.86 -15.00
CA PRO A 93 13.99 -14.80 -14.45
C PRO A 93 12.96 -15.11 -15.55
N PRO A 94 11.85 -15.78 -15.22
CA PRO A 94 10.87 -16.24 -16.20
C PRO A 94 10.23 -15.06 -16.92
N ILE A 95 10.38 -15.01 -18.23
CA ILE A 95 9.70 -14.09 -19.13
C ILE A 95 8.19 -14.37 -19.01
N ALA A 96 7.44 -13.40 -18.50
CA ALA A 96 5.98 -13.45 -18.56
C ALA A 96 5.54 -13.45 -20.03
N LYS A 97 5.12 -14.61 -20.51
CA LYS A 97 4.45 -14.71 -21.82
C LYS A 97 3.14 -13.94 -21.73
N GLU A 98 3.01 -12.88 -22.50
CA GLU A 98 1.73 -12.23 -22.79
C GLU A 98 0.85 -13.23 -23.57
N THR A 99 0.09 -14.02 -22.83
CA THR A 99 -1.06 -14.70 -23.38
C THR A 99 -2.22 -13.72 -23.32
N THR A 100 -2.70 -13.28 -24.48
CA THR A 100 -3.95 -12.53 -24.67
C THR A 100 -5.16 -13.44 -24.39
N SER A 101 -5.26 -14.00 -23.21
CA SER A 101 -6.49 -14.61 -22.71
C SER A 101 -7.37 -13.49 -22.17
N LYS A 102 -8.56 -13.32 -22.74
CA LYS A 102 -9.61 -12.46 -22.17
C LYS A 102 -9.74 -12.80 -20.69
N LYS A 103 -9.33 -11.87 -19.81
CA LYS A 103 -9.50 -12.03 -18.36
C LYS A 103 -10.98 -12.37 -18.12
N PRO A 104 -11.30 -13.42 -17.33
CA PRO A 104 -12.67 -13.73 -17.00
C PRO A 104 -13.32 -12.48 -16.41
N GLN A 105 -14.42 -12.05 -17.03
CA GLN A 105 -15.20 -10.92 -16.52
C GLN A 105 -15.79 -11.36 -15.19
N LEU A 106 -15.30 -10.79 -14.08
CA LEU A 106 -15.89 -10.99 -12.78
C LEU A 106 -17.34 -10.49 -12.79
N PRO A 107 -18.31 -11.22 -12.22
CA PRO A 107 -19.70 -10.78 -12.16
C PRO A 107 -19.78 -9.42 -11.45
N THR A 108 -20.64 -8.54 -11.99
CA THR A 108 -20.90 -7.25 -11.35
C THR A 108 -21.75 -7.47 -10.11
N PRO A 109 -21.38 -6.95 -8.92
CA PRO A 109 -22.19 -7.09 -7.72
C PRO A 109 -23.56 -6.40 -7.89
N PRO A 110 -24.59 -6.78 -7.10
CA PRO A 110 -25.93 -6.20 -7.19
C PRO A 110 -25.91 -4.67 -7.00
N ARG A 111 -26.96 -3.98 -7.49
CA ARG A 111 -27.10 -2.52 -7.33
C ARG A 111 -27.32 -2.15 -5.86
N VAL A 112 -28.11 -2.93 -5.15
CA VAL A 112 -28.32 -2.80 -3.71
C VAL A 112 -27.63 -3.97 -3.03
N ILE A 113 -26.71 -3.68 -2.12
CA ILE A 113 -25.97 -4.65 -1.31
C ILE A 113 -26.52 -4.54 0.09
N VAL A 114 -26.79 -5.67 0.72
CA VAL A 114 -27.33 -5.72 2.09
C VAL A 114 -26.33 -6.47 2.96
N ASP A 115 -25.94 -5.88 4.08
CA ASP A 115 -25.08 -6.54 5.06
C ASP A 115 -25.87 -7.49 5.97
N PRO A 116 -25.22 -8.30 6.82
CA PRO A 116 -25.91 -9.24 7.72
C PRO A 116 -26.84 -8.57 8.74
N GLU A 117 -26.61 -7.29 9.07
CA GLU A 117 -27.43 -6.49 9.99
C GLU A 117 -28.66 -5.87 9.28
N GLY A 118 -28.81 -6.07 7.97
CA GLY A 118 -29.91 -5.56 7.15
C GLY A 118 -29.71 -4.12 6.66
N GLN A 119 -28.52 -3.52 6.86
CA GLN A 119 -28.18 -2.21 6.32
C GLN A 119 -28.03 -2.31 4.81
N GLN A 120 -28.73 -1.43 4.09
CA GLN A 120 -28.66 -1.36 2.63
C GLN A 120 -27.63 -0.32 2.16
N TYR A 121 -26.90 -0.69 1.09
CA TYR A 121 -25.94 0.16 0.43
C TYR A 121 -26.24 0.22 -1.07
N GLU A 122 -26.48 1.41 -1.60
CA GLU A 122 -26.63 1.61 -3.04
C GLU A 122 -25.25 1.70 -3.69
N ARG A 123 -24.99 0.84 -4.67
CA ARG A 123 -23.75 0.80 -5.43
C ARG A 123 -23.78 1.83 -6.57
N HIS A 124 -22.77 2.69 -6.60
CA HIS A 124 -22.56 3.72 -7.62
C HIS A 124 -21.40 3.35 -8.58
N ALA A 125 -20.56 4.32 -8.91
CA ALA A 125 -19.45 4.18 -9.86
C ALA A 125 -18.38 3.23 -9.35
N MET A 126 -17.75 2.52 -10.29
CA MET A 126 -16.53 1.76 -10.00
C MET A 126 -15.35 2.73 -9.86
N LEU A 127 -14.67 2.68 -8.71
CA LEU A 127 -13.52 3.51 -8.37
C LEU A 127 -12.20 2.90 -8.88
N GLY A 128 -12.15 1.57 -9.00
CA GLY A 128 -10.95 0.88 -9.46
C GLY A 128 -11.17 -0.62 -9.65
N GLN A 129 -10.25 -1.26 -10.39
CA GLN A 129 -10.24 -2.69 -10.62
C GLN A 129 -8.82 -3.24 -10.49
N GLY A 130 -8.65 -4.24 -9.63
CA GLY A 130 -7.42 -5.03 -9.46
C GLY A 130 -7.55 -6.42 -10.10
N GLY A 131 -6.57 -7.29 -9.81
CA GLY A 131 -6.55 -8.65 -10.37
C GLY A 131 -7.73 -9.52 -9.94
N PHE A 132 -8.19 -9.41 -8.70
CA PHE A 132 -9.25 -10.24 -8.10
C PHE A 132 -10.38 -9.41 -7.48
N ALA A 133 -10.23 -8.09 -7.39
CA ALA A 133 -11.16 -7.21 -6.70
C ALA A 133 -11.58 -6.03 -7.57
N ARG A 134 -12.77 -5.52 -7.31
CA ARG A 134 -13.26 -4.23 -7.81
C ARG A 134 -13.64 -3.36 -6.63
N VAL A 135 -13.36 -2.09 -6.73
CA VAL A 135 -13.73 -1.11 -5.70
C VAL A 135 -14.85 -0.24 -6.23
N TYR A 136 -15.91 -0.10 -5.46
CA TYR A 136 -17.07 0.71 -5.81
C TYR A 136 -17.33 1.77 -4.74
N HIS A 137 -17.77 2.94 -5.18
CA HIS A 137 -18.44 3.90 -4.33
C HIS A 137 -19.81 3.34 -3.97
N VAL A 138 -20.18 3.37 -2.69
CA VAL A 138 -21.50 3.01 -2.20
C VAL A 138 -21.98 4.06 -1.20
N THR A 139 -23.31 4.21 -1.10
CA THR A 139 -23.95 5.09 -0.12
C THR A 139 -24.93 4.27 0.70
N ASN A 140 -24.88 4.37 2.03
CA ASN A 140 -25.84 3.69 2.88
C ASN A 140 -27.17 4.46 3.00
N SER A 141 -28.16 3.88 3.67
CA SER A 141 -29.49 4.49 3.85
C SER A 141 -29.49 5.80 4.66
N ARG A 142 -28.38 6.13 5.34
CA ARG A 142 -28.18 7.41 6.05
C ARG A 142 -27.50 8.47 5.19
N GLY A 143 -27.17 8.16 3.93
CA GLY A 143 -26.42 9.04 3.05
C GLY A 143 -24.91 9.08 3.32
N GLU A 144 -24.37 8.12 4.05
CA GLU A 144 -22.94 8.04 4.30
C GLU A 144 -22.24 7.27 3.17
N ASP A 145 -21.21 7.89 2.62
CA ASP A 145 -20.40 7.33 1.54
C ASP A 145 -19.31 6.38 2.05
N LYS A 146 -19.13 5.24 1.37
CA LYS A 146 -18.08 4.24 1.64
C LYS A 146 -17.45 3.75 0.35
N ALA A 147 -16.30 3.10 0.47
CA ALA A 147 -15.68 2.34 -0.61
C ALA A 147 -15.82 0.84 -0.32
N PHE A 148 -16.49 0.10 -1.21
CA PHE A 148 -16.59 -1.35 -1.11
C PHE A 148 -15.56 -2.02 -2.01
N LYS A 149 -14.57 -2.71 -1.42
CA LYS A 149 -13.69 -3.62 -2.17
C LYS A 149 -14.38 -4.98 -2.26
N VAL A 150 -14.82 -5.32 -3.47
CA VAL A 150 -15.64 -6.51 -3.76
C VAL A 150 -14.75 -7.58 -4.38
N ILE A 151 -14.74 -8.76 -3.77
CA ILE A 151 -13.94 -9.91 -4.20
C ILE A 151 -14.87 -11.09 -4.46
N ALA A 152 -14.91 -11.59 -5.69
CA ALA A 152 -15.74 -12.75 -6.03
C ALA A 152 -15.23 -14.01 -5.31
N LYS A 153 -16.13 -14.75 -4.66
CA LYS A 153 -15.81 -16.01 -3.98
C LYS A 153 -15.21 -17.05 -4.94
N SER A 154 -15.67 -17.07 -6.19
CA SER A 154 -15.10 -17.90 -7.25
C SER A 154 -13.58 -17.66 -7.44
N ALA A 155 -13.11 -16.41 -7.35
CA ALA A 155 -11.69 -16.08 -7.43
C ALA A 155 -10.91 -16.50 -6.16
N ILE A 156 -11.53 -16.43 -4.99
CA ILE A 156 -10.96 -16.87 -3.72
C ILE A 156 -10.78 -18.40 -3.70
N MET A 157 -11.79 -19.12 -4.21
CA MET A 157 -11.81 -20.59 -4.20
C MET A 157 -10.87 -21.25 -5.21
N GLN A 158 -10.36 -20.51 -6.19
CA GLN A 158 -9.43 -21.05 -7.20
C GLN A 158 -8.16 -21.66 -6.59
N SER A 159 -7.68 -21.13 -5.46
CA SER A 159 -6.51 -21.69 -4.78
C SER A 159 -6.49 -21.40 -3.29
N LYS A 160 -5.90 -22.32 -2.51
CA LYS A 160 -5.60 -22.11 -1.07
C LYS A 160 -4.76 -20.85 -0.84
N LYS A 161 -3.85 -20.53 -1.78
CA LYS A 161 -3.00 -19.33 -1.73
C LYS A 161 -3.81 -18.04 -1.83
N ASN A 162 -4.83 -17.98 -2.71
CA ASN A 162 -5.69 -16.81 -2.83
C ASN A 162 -6.47 -16.57 -1.53
N ARG A 163 -7.02 -17.62 -0.96
CA ARG A 163 -7.73 -17.55 0.33
C ARG A 163 -6.84 -17.00 1.45
N GLN A 164 -5.62 -17.54 1.56
CA GLN A 164 -4.64 -17.08 2.55
C GLN A 164 -4.27 -15.60 2.38
N LYS A 165 -4.13 -15.13 1.13
CA LYS A 165 -3.86 -13.72 0.84
C LYS A 165 -4.98 -12.80 1.31
N ILE A 166 -6.24 -13.15 1.02
CA ILE A 166 -7.40 -12.35 1.43
C ILE A 166 -7.53 -12.30 2.95
N LEU A 167 -7.35 -13.43 3.63
CA LEU A 167 -7.37 -13.47 5.10
C LEU A 167 -6.23 -12.63 5.70
N ALA A 168 -5.03 -12.71 5.14
CA ALA A 168 -3.90 -11.90 5.60
C ALA A 168 -4.17 -10.40 5.38
N GLU A 169 -4.74 -10.00 4.25
CA GLU A 169 -5.13 -8.61 3.97
C GLU A 169 -6.15 -8.10 4.99
N ILE A 170 -7.20 -8.88 5.28
CA ILE A 170 -8.20 -8.53 6.29
C ILE A 170 -7.54 -8.33 7.67
N MET A 171 -6.74 -9.31 8.10
CA MET A 171 -6.09 -9.27 9.42
C MET A 171 -5.16 -8.07 9.56
N ILE A 172 -4.31 -7.83 8.57
CA ILE A 172 -3.35 -6.73 8.57
C ILE A 172 -4.09 -5.39 8.53
N HIS A 173 -4.97 -5.19 7.55
CA HIS A 173 -5.63 -3.91 7.36
C HIS A 173 -6.52 -3.54 8.55
N LYS A 174 -7.29 -4.50 9.10
CA LYS A 174 -8.15 -4.29 10.27
C LYS A 174 -7.35 -3.95 11.55
N SER A 175 -6.09 -4.39 11.64
CA SER A 175 -5.21 -4.09 12.80
C SER A 175 -4.65 -2.67 12.77
N LEU A 176 -4.59 -2.04 11.60
CA LEU A 176 -4.00 -0.71 11.42
C LEU A 176 -5.06 0.37 11.60
N LYS A 177 -4.85 1.24 12.60
CA LYS A 177 -5.71 2.39 12.87
C LYS A 177 -4.85 3.65 12.93
N HIS A 178 -4.95 4.51 11.92
CA HIS A 178 -4.19 5.74 11.84
C HIS A 178 -4.86 6.74 10.90
N VAL A 179 -4.72 8.04 11.19
CA VAL A 179 -5.35 9.12 10.39
C VAL A 179 -4.88 9.15 8.93
N HIS A 180 -3.68 8.63 8.64
CA HIS A 180 -3.09 8.55 7.29
C HIS A 180 -3.10 7.14 6.71
N ILE A 181 -3.96 6.26 7.20
CA ILE A 181 -4.24 4.93 6.65
C ILE A 181 -5.74 4.85 6.37
N VAL A 182 -6.14 4.33 5.20
CA VAL A 182 -7.55 4.09 4.86
C VAL A 182 -8.19 3.23 5.96
N ALA A 183 -9.25 3.71 6.58
CA ALA A 183 -9.92 2.95 7.63
C ALA A 183 -10.58 1.69 7.05
N PHE A 184 -10.33 0.56 7.70
CA PHE A 184 -11.04 -0.70 7.48
C PHE A 184 -12.17 -0.77 8.50
N GLU A 185 -13.41 -0.57 8.04
CA GLU A 185 -14.55 -0.47 8.94
C GLU A 185 -15.15 -1.84 9.23
N ASP A 186 -15.41 -2.64 8.19
CA ASP A 186 -16.01 -3.96 8.34
C ASP A 186 -15.71 -4.90 7.17
N VAL A 187 -16.13 -6.17 7.32
CA VAL A 187 -16.07 -7.19 6.28
C VAL A 187 -17.29 -8.12 6.42
N PHE A 188 -18.00 -8.33 5.32
CA PHE A 188 -19.10 -9.27 5.25
C PHE A 188 -19.14 -10.00 3.90
N GLU A 189 -20.05 -10.94 3.75
CA GLU A 189 -20.18 -11.72 2.52
C GLU A 189 -21.65 -12.02 2.17
N ASP A 190 -21.90 -12.15 0.87
CA ASP A 190 -23.15 -12.73 0.36
C ASP A 190 -22.88 -14.12 -0.29
N ALA A 191 -23.81 -14.62 -1.09
CA ALA A 191 -23.64 -15.90 -1.78
C ALA A 191 -22.44 -15.92 -2.74
N GLU A 192 -22.10 -14.80 -3.38
CA GLU A 192 -21.13 -14.72 -4.48
C GLU A 192 -19.86 -13.93 -4.16
N ASN A 193 -19.92 -12.98 -3.23
CA ASN A 193 -18.87 -12.01 -3.00
C ASN A 193 -18.48 -11.89 -1.52
N VAL A 194 -17.26 -11.41 -1.29
CA VAL A 194 -16.79 -10.87 -0.02
C VAL A 194 -16.62 -9.37 -0.20
N TYR A 195 -17.09 -8.58 0.77
CA TYR A 195 -17.10 -7.13 0.77
C TYR A 195 -16.23 -6.60 1.89
N PHE A 196 -15.20 -5.78 1.58
CA PHE A 196 -14.51 -4.98 2.58
C PHE A 196 -15.16 -3.60 2.58
N VAL A 197 -15.60 -3.15 3.73
CA VAL A 197 -16.17 -1.82 3.97
C VAL A 197 -15.01 -0.90 4.34
N LEU A 198 -14.69 0.05 3.48
CA LEU A 198 -13.55 0.94 3.64
C LEU A 198 -14.00 2.40 3.62
N GLU A 199 -13.20 3.27 4.26
CA GLU A 199 -13.31 4.71 4.13
C GLU A 199 -13.23 5.13 2.65
N LEU A 200 -14.13 6.03 2.23
CA LEU A 200 -14.09 6.61 0.90
C LEU A 200 -13.11 7.78 0.84
N CYS A 201 -12.12 7.69 -0.04
CA CYS A 201 -11.20 8.77 -0.34
C CYS A 201 -11.70 9.56 -1.56
N HIS A 202 -12.41 10.67 -1.30
CA HIS A 202 -13.17 11.41 -2.30
C HIS A 202 -12.31 12.01 -3.43
N ASN A 203 -11.05 12.37 -3.13
CA ASN A 203 -10.15 12.98 -4.10
C ASN A 203 -9.30 11.94 -4.88
N GLY A 204 -9.58 10.63 -4.72
CA GLY A 204 -8.91 9.56 -5.45
C GLY A 204 -7.45 9.38 -5.05
N ASN A 205 -6.60 8.88 -5.95
CA ASN A 205 -5.20 8.58 -5.66
C ASN A 205 -4.25 9.64 -6.23
N MET A 206 -3.08 9.77 -5.61
CA MET A 206 -2.08 10.78 -5.97
C MET A 206 -1.44 10.54 -7.34
N ASN A 207 -1.40 9.31 -7.84
CA ASN A 207 -0.86 9.03 -9.17
C ASN A 207 -1.69 9.70 -10.28
N ASP A 208 -3.01 9.64 -10.17
CA ASP A 208 -3.89 10.25 -11.15
C ASP A 208 -3.89 11.78 -11.04
N ILE A 209 -3.67 12.30 -9.83
CA ILE A 209 -3.50 13.75 -9.62
C ILE A 209 -2.20 14.22 -10.28
N VAL A 210 -1.06 13.56 -10.01
CA VAL A 210 0.24 13.90 -10.63
C VAL A 210 0.16 13.85 -12.16
N LYS A 211 -0.49 12.84 -12.73
CA LYS A 211 -0.67 12.73 -14.19
C LYS A 211 -1.47 13.89 -14.79
N ARG A 212 -2.45 14.43 -14.06
CA ARG A 212 -3.30 15.53 -14.53
C ARG A 212 -2.65 16.91 -14.37
N ARG A 213 -2.00 17.13 -13.21
CA ARG A 213 -1.47 18.48 -12.87
C ARG A 213 0.02 18.65 -13.16
N GLY A 214 0.78 17.56 -13.29
CA GLY A 214 2.24 17.57 -13.31
C GLY A 214 2.88 17.53 -11.91
N PRO A 215 4.19 17.87 -11.81
CA PRO A 215 4.93 17.83 -10.55
C PRO A 215 4.42 18.84 -9.52
N TYR A 216 4.72 18.55 -8.27
CA TYR A 216 4.42 19.39 -7.10
C TYR A 216 5.59 20.35 -6.81
N LEU A 217 5.28 21.52 -6.24
CA LEU A 217 6.29 22.34 -5.58
C LEU A 217 6.85 21.60 -4.36
N GLU A 218 8.10 21.89 -3.98
CA GLU A 218 8.71 21.22 -2.82
C GLU A 218 7.91 21.45 -1.53
N SER A 219 7.31 22.63 -1.33
CA SER A 219 6.46 22.90 -0.17
C SER A 219 5.20 22.03 -0.13
N GLU A 220 4.59 21.77 -1.29
CA GLU A 220 3.42 20.88 -1.40
C GLU A 220 3.85 19.42 -1.21
N ALA A 221 4.97 19.02 -1.84
CA ALA A 221 5.50 17.67 -1.70
C ALA A 221 5.82 17.35 -0.22
N ARG A 222 6.44 18.30 0.52
CA ARG A 222 6.69 18.15 1.96
C ARG A 222 5.40 17.94 2.76
N TYR A 223 4.36 18.68 2.46
CA TYR A 223 3.07 18.54 3.14
C TYR A 223 2.53 17.11 3.03
N PHE A 224 2.57 16.51 1.83
CA PHE A 224 2.13 15.13 1.64
C PHE A 224 3.12 14.10 2.18
N MET A 225 4.42 14.35 2.02
CA MET A 225 5.46 13.42 2.50
C MET A 225 5.44 13.22 4.01
N VAL A 226 5.23 14.27 4.82
CA VAL A 226 5.10 14.16 6.28
C VAL A 226 3.98 13.20 6.65
N GLN A 227 2.85 13.27 5.98
CA GLN A 227 1.69 12.42 6.22
C GLN A 227 1.93 10.97 5.78
N ILE A 228 2.57 10.79 4.61
CA ILE A 228 2.97 9.47 4.12
C ILE A 228 3.91 8.80 5.12
N LEU A 229 4.94 9.53 5.58
CA LEU A 229 5.91 9.02 6.54
C LEU A 229 5.27 8.64 7.88
N ALA A 230 4.31 9.44 8.37
CA ALA A 230 3.56 9.13 9.59
C ALA A 230 2.73 7.84 9.44
N GLY A 231 2.07 7.64 8.30
CA GLY A 231 1.36 6.40 8.01
C GLY A 231 2.29 5.19 7.96
N ILE A 232 3.46 5.32 7.30
CA ILE A 232 4.48 4.27 7.22
C ILE A 232 5.06 3.95 8.61
N GLN A 233 5.34 4.97 9.41
CA GLN A 233 5.81 4.77 10.78
C GLN A 233 4.80 3.95 11.61
N ASN A 234 3.50 4.25 11.48
CA ASN A 234 2.48 3.45 12.14
C ASN A 234 2.48 1.99 11.67
N MET A 235 2.59 1.74 10.35
CA MET A 235 2.69 0.36 9.83
C MET A 235 3.92 -0.37 10.38
N HIS A 236 5.10 0.24 10.30
CA HIS A 236 6.36 -0.36 10.75
C HIS A 236 6.38 -0.59 12.26
N ASN A 237 5.82 0.31 13.08
CA ASN A 237 5.65 0.12 14.52
C ASN A 237 4.72 -1.05 14.86
N ASN A 238 3.80 -1.40 13.96
CA ASN A 238 2.93 -2.57 14.06
C ASN A 238 3.52 -3.80 13.33
N SER A 239 4.81 -3.80 13.02
CA SER A 239 5.52 -4.89 12.33
C SER A 239 4.94 -5.23 10.94
N VAL A 240 4.30 -4.29 10.28
CA VAL A 240 3.72 -4.44 8.94
C VAL A 240 4.60 -3.79 7.89
N ILE A 241 4.97 -4.56 6.86
CA ILE A 241 5.61 -4.06 5.63
C ILE A 241 4.53 -4.00 4.55
N HIS A 242 4.41 -2.85 3.86
CA HIS A 242 3.41 -2.67 2.80
C HIS A 242 3.77 -3.40 1.50
N ARG A 243 5.03 -3.30 1.05
CA ARG A 243 5.63 -3.94 -0.13
C ARG A 243 5.07 -3.52 -1.50
N ASP A 244 4.08 -2.64 -1.56
CA ASP A 244 3.54 -2.06 -2.80
C ASP A 244 3.19 -0.57 -2.63
N LEU A 245 4.01 0.16 -1.86
CA LEU A 245 3.86 1.61 -1.75
C LEU A 245 4.11 2.26 -3.11
N LYS A 246 3.15 3.04 -3.55
CA LYS A 246 3.18 3.80 -4.81
C LYS A 246 2.12 4.90 -4.77
N LEU A 247 2.23 5.92 -5.60
CA LEU A 247 1.24 7.01 -5.65
C LEU A 247 -0.18 6.51 -5.96
N GLY A 248 -0.33 5.37 -6.65
CA GLY A 248 -1.64 4.73 -6.89
C GLY A 248 -2.31 4.15 -5.64
N ASN A 249 -1.54 3.90 -4.56
CA ASN A 249 -2.01 3.39 -3.28
C ASN A 249 -1.99 4.47 -2.18
N VAL A 250 -1.65 5.71 -2.54
CA VAL A 250 -1.76 6.90 -1.67
C VAL A 250 -2.97 7.70 -2.14
N PHE A 251 -4.01 7.69 -1.34
CA PHE A 251 -5.28 8.36 -1.62
C PHE A 251 -5.37 9.68 -0.87
N LEU A 252 -6.32 10.52 -1.28
CA LEU A 252 -6.66 11.76 -0.58
C LEU A 252 -8.15 11.74 -0.20
N ASP A 253 -8.42 12.01 1.08
CA ASP A 253 -9.79 12.15 1.57
C ASP A 253 -10.44 13.48 1.11
N LYS A 254 -11.64 13.78 1.59
CA LYS A 254 -12.36 15.01 1.24
C LYS A 254 -11.62 16.28 1.63
N ASP A 255 -10.79 16.23 2.67
CA ASP A 255 -10.02 17.37 3.21
C ASP A 255 -8.57 17.39 2.68
N MET A 256 -8.28 16.64 1.59
CA MET A 256 -6.95 16.50 0.98
C MET A 256 -5.90 15.90 1.92
N GLN A 257 -6.33 15.14 2.95
CA GLN A 257 -5.39 14.42 3.80
C GLN A 257 -5.02 13.08 3.18
N VAL A 258 -3.76 12.68 3.38
CA VAL A 258 -3.25 11.40 2.87
C VAL A 258 -3.88 10.22 3.60
N LYS A 259 -4.22 9.20 2.81
CA LYS A 259 -4.70 7.88 3.25
C LYS A 259 -3.96 6.78 2.47
N ILE A 260 -3.07 6.05 3.14
CA ILE A 260 -2.39 4.89 2.54
C ILE A 260 -3.37 3.72 2.52
N GLY A 261 -3.49 3.04 1.39
CA GLY A 261 -4.41 1.90 1.23
C GLY A 261 -3.85 0.80 0.34
N ASP A 262 -4.67 -0.21 0.10
CA ASP A 262 -4.36 -1.45 -0.64
C ASP A 262 -3.26 -2.31 0.00
N PHE A 263 -3.64 -3.05 1.03
CA PHE A 263 -2.78 -3.95 1.79
C PHE A 263 -2.71 -5.38 1.19
N GLY A 264 -3.13 -5.57 -0.06
CA GLY A 264 -3.16 -6.88 -0.73
C GLY A 264 -1.80 -7.57 -0.90
N LEU A 265 -0.69 -6.82 -0.78
CA LEU A 265 0.67 -7.34 -0.76
C LEU A 265 1.39 -7.14 0.58
N ALA A 266 0.72 -6.58 1.59
CA ALA A 266 1.34 -6.33 2.89
C ALA A 266 1.73 -7.64 3.60
N ALA A 267 2.71 -7.55 4.49
CA ALA A 267 3.16 -8.68 5.29
C ALA A 267 3.40 -8.28 6.73
N LEU A 268 2.92 -9.09 7.66
CA LEU A 268 3.23 -9.00 9.07
C LEU A 268 4.55 -9.74 9.36
N LEU A 269 5.48 -9.09 10.05
CA LEU A 269 6.67 -9.72 10.60
C LEU A 269 6.33 -10.35 11.95
N LYS A 270 6.75 -11.59 12.16
CA LYS A 270 6.52 -12.32 13.40
C LYS A 270 7.50 -11.93 14.51
N TYR A 271 8.68 -11.48 14.12
CA TYR A 271 9.76 -11.00 14.98
C TYR A 271 10.61 -9.98 14.20
N PRO A 272 11.35 -9.10 14.86
CA PRO A 272 12.04 -7.97 14.20
C PRO A 272 13.03 -8.37 13.10
N GLU A 273 13.68 -9.52 13.24
CA GLU A 273 14.71 -10.02 12.32
C GLU A 273 14.10 -10.84 11.16
N GLU A 274 12.78 -11.07 11.15
CA GLU A 274 12.16 -11.83 10.08
C GLU A 274 12.29 -11.10 8.75
N ARG A 275 12.76 -11.84 7.75
CA ARG A 275 12.87 -11.33 6.38
C ARG A 275 11.98 -12.12 5.44
N LYS A 276 11.27 -11.41 4.57
CA LYS A 276 10.38 -12.01 3.58
C LYS A 276 11.15 -12.29 2.30
N LYS A 277 10.77 -13.37 1.58
CA LYS A 277 11.45 -13.80 0.34
C LYS A 277 10.54 -13.75 -0.90
N THR A 278 9.33 -13.23 -0.73
CA THR A 278 8.36 -13.18 -1.83
C THR A 278 8.67 -12.02 -2.76
N VAL A 279 8.98 -12.29 -4.02
CA VAL A 279 9.11 -11.25 -5.05
C VAL A 279 7.74 -10.70 -5.39
N CYS A 280 7.49 -9.45 -5.02
CA CYS A 280 6.23 -8.74 -5.27
C CYS A 280 6.44 -7.22 -5.26
N GLY A 281 5.49 -6.49 -5.81
CA GLY A 281 5.49 -5.04 -5.92
C GLY A 281 5.27 -4.56 -7.35
N THR A 282 5.20 -3.26 -7.53
CA THR A 282 4.99 -2.59 -8.83
C THR A 282 6.35 -2.25 -9.46
N PRO A 283 6.60 -2.53 -10.76
CA PRO A 283 7.93 -2.43 -11.37
C PRO A 283 8.72 -1.16 -11.11
N ASN A 284 8.10 0.01 -11.21
CA ASN A 284 8.79 1.28 -11.00
C ASN A 284 9.13 1.59 -9.53
N TYR A 285 8.53 0.87 -8.57
CA TYR A 285 8.63 1.13 -7.13
C TYR A 285 9.32 0.01 -6.36
N ILE A 286 9.59 -1.12 -7.03
CA ILE A 286 10.19 -2.30 -6.39
C ILE A 286 11.64 -2.03 -6.01
N ALA A 287 12.02 -2.44 -4.81
CA ALA A 287 13.38 -2.25 -4.30
C ALA A 287 14.36 -3.25 -4.93
N PRO A 288 15.65 -2.87 -5.10
CA PRO A 288 16.65 -3.74 -5.72
C PRO A 288 16.84 -5.06 -4.97
N GLU A 289 16.76 -5.08 -3.64
CA GLU A 289 16.88 -6.29 -2.83
C GLU A 289 15.74 -7.29 -3.02
N ILE A 290 14.55 -6.85 -3.51
CA ILE A 290 13.47 -7.77 -3.90
C ILE A 290 13.77 -8.45 -5.23
N LEU A 291 14.37 -7.69 -6.17
CA LEU A 291 14.65 -8.18 -7.53
C LEU A 291 15.89 -9.08 -7.59
N TYR A 292 16.88 -8.80 -6.74
CA TYR A 292 18.22 -9.37 -6.80
C TYR A 292 18.63 -9.99 -5.46
N ASP A 293 17.64 -10.53 -4.72
CA ASP A 293 17.85 -11.21 -3.44
C ASP A 293 18.86 -12.37 -3.60
N GLN A 294 19.94 -12.31 -2.81
CA GLN A 294 20.94 -13.37 -2.73
C GLN A 294 20.61 -14.43 -1.64
N GLY A 295 19.38 -14.47 -1.21
CA GLY A 295 18.89 -15.39 -0.18
C GLY A 295 18.69 -14.74 1.19
N GLU A 296 19.04 -13.46 1.34
CA GLU A 296 18.89 -12.71 2.59
C GLU A 296 17.45 -12.27 2.86
N GLY A 297 16.62 -12.11 1.81
CA GLY A 297 15.26 -11.61 1.91
C GLY A 297 15.20 -10.10 2.18
N HIS A 298 13.99 -9.58 2.45
CA HIS A 298 13.72 -8.15 2.62
C HIS A 298 12.82 -7.86 3.84
N SER A 299 12.89 -6.63 4.36
CA SER A 299 12.12 -6.14 5.50
C SER A 299 11.61 -4.71 5.24
N PHE A 300 11.55 -3.85 6.25
CA PHE A 300 11.02 -2.48 6.21
C PHE A 300 11.71 -1.58 5.18
N GLU A 301 12.96 -1.83 4.87
CA GLU A 301 13.76 -1.06 3.94
C GLU A 301 13.19 -0.99 2.52
N VAL A 302 12.36 -1.94 2.11
CA VAL A 302 11.71 -1.90 0.79
C VAL A 302 10.65 -0.81 0.68
N ASP A 303 9.94 -0.54 1.78
CA ASP A 303 8.99 0.57 1.85
C ASP A 303 9.71 1.92 1.79
N ILE A 304 10.90 2.02 2.42
CA ILE A 304 11.72 3.23 2.37
C ILE A 304 12.18 3.51 0.93
N TRP A 305 12.64 2.50 0.19
CA TRP A 305 12.94 2.67 -1.23
C TRP A 305 11.74 3.24 -2.01
N SER A 306 10.56 2.66 -1.79
CA SER A 306 9.32 3.14 -2.42
C SER A 306 8.99 4.59 -2.06
N VAL A 307 9.28 5.04 -0.82
CA VAL A 307 9.18 6.44 -0.39
C VAL A 307 10.07 7.34 -1.25
N GLY A 308 11.30 6.93 -1.54
CA GLY A 308 12.20 7.68 -2.42
C GLY A 308 11.66 7.82 -3.84
N VAL A 309 11.08 6.75 -4.38
CA VAL A 309 10.43 6.79 -5.69
C VAL A 309 9.19 7.69 -5.67
N ILE A 310 8.41 7.69 -4.60
CA ILE A 310 7.26 8.58 -4.40
C ILE A 310 7.74 10.04 -4.37
N LEU A 311 8.71 10.37 -3.53
CA LEU A 311 9.27 11.72 -3.40
C LEU A 311 9.77 12.24 -4.76
N TYR A 312 10.59 11.43 -5.45
CA TYR A 312 11.07 11.77 -6.78
C TYR A 312 9.90 12.04 -7.75
N THR A 313 8.89 11.15 -7.75
CA THR A 313 7.74 11.27 -8.66
C THR A 313 6.91 12.52 -8.38
N LEU A 314 6.73 12.88 -7.10
CA LEU A 314 6.04 14.12 -6.74
C LEU A 314 6.78 15.36 -7.26
N LEU A 315 8.11 15.38 -7.18
CA LEU A 315 8.93 16.53 -7.54
C LEU A 315 9.25 16.62 -9.04
N VAL A 316 9.30 15.50 -9.75
CA VAL A 316 9.69 15.42 -11.16
C VAL A 316 8.52 15.10 -12.10
N GLY A 317 7.41 14.58 -11.56
CA GLY A 317 6.21 14.23 -12.32
C GLY A 317 6.22 12.82 -12.95
N ARG A 318 7.34 12.09 -12.84
CA ARG A 318 7.50 10.72 -13.34
C ARG A 318 8.44 9.90 -12.47
N PRO A 319 8.29 8.57 -12.39
CA PRO A 319 9.20 7.72 -11.64
C PRO A 319 10.65 7.76 -12.15
N PRO A 320 11.67 7.62 -11.25
CA PRO A 320 13.09 7.78 -11.62
C PRO A 320 13.59 6.73 -12.62
N PHE A 321 13.07 5.51 -12.55
CA PHE A 321 13.54 4.38 -13.37
C PHE A 321 12.61 4.08 -14.56
N GLN A 322 11.61 4.90 -14.82
CA GLN A 322 10.57 4.65 -15.81
C GLN A 322 11.13 4.51 -17.24
N THR A 323 10.72 3.43 -17.91
CA THR A 323 10.89 3.18 -19.33
C THR A 323 9.66 2.45 -19.88
N SER A 324 9.59 2.26 -21.21
CA SER A 324 8.53 1.50 -21.87
C SER A 324 8.65 -0.03 -21.68
N ASN A 325 9.79 -0.52 -21.17
CA ASN A 325 10.07 -1.95 -21.04
C ASN A 325 10.40 -2.28 -19.57
N VAL A 326 9.67 -3.24 -19.00
CA VAL A 326 9.82 -3.63 -17.58
C VAL A 326 11.23 -4.16 -17.28
N GLN A 327 11.84 -4.92 -18.19
CA GLN A 327 13.20 -5.43 -17.99
C GLN A 327 14.21 -4.28 -17.90
N LYS A 328 14.07 -3.25 -18.76
CA LYS A 328 14.91 -2.05 -18.69
C LYS A 328 14.69 -1.27 -17.39
N ILE A 329 13.46 -1.25 -16.83
CA ILE A 329 13.22 -0.67 -15.51
C ILE A 329 14.06 -1.41 -14.45
N TYR A 330 14.02 -2.73 -14.44
CA TYR A 330 14.81 -3.55 -13.50
C TYR A 330 16.31 -3.36 -13.66
N ASP A 331 16.81 -3.29 -14.90
CA ASP A 331 18.24 -3.02 -15.17
C ASP A 331 18.67 -1.65 -14.63
N ARG A 332 17.83 -0.61 -14.78
CA ARG A 332 18.08 0.73 -14.22
C ARG A 332 18.08 0.73 -12.69
N ILE A 333 17.11 0.03 -12.06
CA ILE A 333 17.06 -0.16 -10.61
C ILE A 333 18.34 -0.86 -10.13
N ARG A 334 18.77 -1.92 -10.83
CA ARG A 334 20.00 -2.67 -10.50
C ARG A 334 21.25 -1.83 -10.53
N ARG A 335 21.32 -0.85 -11.45
CA ARG A 335 22.47 0.05 -11.59
C ARG A 335 22.30 1.35 -10.81
N ASN A 336 21.16 1.55 -10.17
CA ASN A 336 20.71 2.80 -9.57
C ASN A 336 20.82 3.99 -10.56
N GLU A 337 20.42 3.75 -11.80
CA GLU A 337 20.58 4.66 -12.93
C GLU A 337 19.34 5.55 -13.08
N TYR A 338 19.42 6.75 -12.49
CA TYR A 338 18.40 7.79 -12.63
C TYR A 338 19.07 9.17 -12.62
N GLU A 339 18.38 10.14 -13.20
CA GLU A 339 18.81 11.53 -13.26
C GLU A 339 17.72 12.45 -12.73
N ILE A 340 18.10 13.51 -12.03
CA ILE A 340 17.20 14.59 -11.68
C ILE A 340 17.34 15.65 -12.75
N PRO A 341 16.30 15.88 -13.57
CA PRO A 341 16.40 16.80 -14.69
C PRO A 341 16.59 18.25 -14.18
N PRO A 342 17.50 19.03 -14.80
CA PRO A 342 17.78 20.41 -14.38
C PRO A 342 16.53 21.30 -14.35
N GLU A 343 15.59 21.08 -15.25
CA GLU A 343 14.33 21.79 -15.36
C GLU A 343 13.38 21.58 -14.16
N ALA A 344 13.59 20.54 -13.36
CA ALA A 344 12.84 20.35 -12.12
C ALA A 344 13.21 21.40 -11.06
N ASN A 345 14.32 22.09 -11.22
CA ASN A 345 14.79 23.18 -10.36
C ASN A 345 14.69 22.87 -8.85
N LEU A 346 15.16 21.68 -8.46
CA LEU A 346 15.10 21.19 -7.09
C LEU A 346 16.22 21.77 -6.23
N SER A 347 15.94 21.98 -4.93
CA SER A 347 16.92 22.40 -3.94
C SER A 347 18.04 21.36 -3.76
N PRO A 348 19.22 21.77 -3.27
CA PRO A 348 20.28 20.82 -2.89
C PRO A 348 19.80 19.80 -1.87
N GLU A 349 18.98 20.21 -0.89
CA GLU A 349 18.46 19.38 0.20
C GLU A 349 17.51 18.30 -0.32
N SER A 350 16.60 18.64 -1.27
CA SER A 350 15.71 17.63 -1.86
C SER A 350 16.48 16.60 -2.69
N LYS A 351 17.51 17.05 -3.44
CA LYS A 351 18.40 16.16 -4.22
C LYS A 351 19.19 15.23 -3.31
N GLU A 352 19.65 15.74 -2.17
CA GLU A 352 20.39 14.96 -1.18
C GLU A 352 19.49 13.89 -0.57
N LEU A 353 18.29 14.28 -0.10
CA LEU A 353 17.32 13.37 0.49
C LEU A 353 16.96 12.24 -0.48
N ILE A 354 16.66 12.55 -1.75
CA ILE A 354 16.38 11.54 -2.77
C ILE A 354 17.52 10.54 -2.88
N ARG A 355 18.81 11.00 -2.92
CA ARG A 355 19.97 10.11 -3.03
C ARG A 355 20.13 9.22 -1.79
N GLN A 356 19.93 9.77 -0.59
CA GLN A 356 20.02 9.02 0.66
C GLN A 356 18.95 7.93 0.75
N ILE A 357 17.71 8.20 0.27
CA ILE A 357 16.63 7.23 0.27
C ILE A 357 16.81 6.18 -0.84
N LEU A 358 17.21 6.59 -2.05
CA LEU A 358 17.44 5.69 -3.17
C LEU A 358 18.87 5.10 -3.17
N SER A 359 19.42 4.82 -1.99
CA SER A 359 20.64 4.02 -1.87
C SER A 359 20.35 2.55 -2.23
N GLN A 360 21.22 1.99 -3.08
CA GLN A 360 21.06 0.63 -3.60
C GLN A 360 21.16 -0.42 -2.49
N ARG A 361 22.09 -0.21 -1.54
CA ARG A 361 22.26 -1.09 -0.39
C ARG A 361 21.27 -0.75 0.70
N PRO A 362 20.44 -1.69 1.17
CA PRO A 362 19.47 -1.43 2.24
C PRO A 362 20.11 -0.86 3.52
N SER A 363 21.31 -1.32 3.87
CA SER A 363 22.05 -0.85 5.06
C SER A 363 22.59 0.58 4.97
N GLU A 364 22.76 1.11 3.77
CA GLU A 364 23.20 2.49 3.52
C GLU A 364 22.02 3.45 3.29
N ARG A 365 20.82 2.90 3.14
CA ARG A 365 19.60 3.67 2.90
C ARG A 365 19.19 4.41 4.16
N ALA A 366 18.82 5.69 4.02
CA ALA A 366 18.34 6.50 5.12
C ALA A 366 17.17 5.79 5.84
N SER A 367 17.24 5.68 7.15
CA SER A 367 16.13 5.14 7.94
C SER A 367 14.94 6.12 7.96
N LEU A 368 13.75 5.63 8.30
CA LEU A 368 12.57 6.47 8.42
C LEU A 368 12.80 7.66 9.37
N HIS A 369 13.51 7.43 10.48
CA HIS A 369 13.85 8.46 11.45
C HIS A 369 14.77 9.56 10.85
N VAL A 370 15.80 9.16 10.09
CA VAL A 370 16.70 10.10 9.39
C VAL A 370 15.93 10.94 8.38
N ILE A 371 15.01 10.33 7.61
CA ILE A 371 14.19 11.03 6.64
C ILE A 371 13.29 12.08 7.32
N MET A 372 12.67 11.74 8.45
CA MET A 372 11.78 12.63 9.19
C MET A 372 12.51 13.83 9.81
N LEU A 373 13.80 13.70 10.10
CA LEU A 373 14.64 14.76 10.66
C LEU A 373 15.44 15.53 9.61
N HIS A 374 15.34 15.15 8.34
CA HIS A 374 16.10 15.78 7.26
C HIS A 374 15.74 17.27 7.12
N PRO A 375 16.73 18.17 6.84
CA PRO A 375 16.51 19.61 6.67
C PRO A 375 15.49 19.96 5.59
N TRP A 376 15.37 19.13 4.55
CA TRP A 376 14.32 19.28 3.53
C TRP A 376 12.94 19.06 4.12
#